data_e6457fa6d3932aeac9bd02e47ea50034
#
_entry.id   e6457fa6d3932aeac9bd02e47ea50034
#
_cell.length_a   1.000
_cell.length_b   1.000
_cell.length_c   1.000
_cell.angle_alpha   90.00
_cell.angle_beta   90.00
_cell.angle_gamma   90.00
#
_symmetry.space_group_name_H-M   'P 1'
#
loop_
_entity.id
_entity.type
_entity.pdbx_description
1 polymer ?
#
loop_
_entity_poly.entity_id
_entity_poly.type
_entity_poly.pdbx_seq_one_letter_code
_entity_poly.pdbx_strand_id
1 'polypeptide(L)'
;RRIADGQQYVVRFMVEPGTEVHVNDMIRGDVVIKSDILDDKVLYKSADELPTYHLANIVDDHLMEITHVIRGEEWLPSAPLHVLLYRAFGWEDTMPTFAHLPLLLKPEGKGKLSKRDGDRLGFPVFPLEWHDPKTGDISSGYRESGYFPEAVVNFLALLGWNPGTEQELFSLDELVHLFDIHKCSKAGARFDFQKGIWFNHEYILRKSNEEIADLFAPIVANNGVDETMERITKVVSMMKDRVSFVKELWPLCSFFFIAPLEYDAKTVKKRWKEDSAQVMGELADVLEGIDDFSVEGQEPVVMKWVEDKGYKLGDVMNAFRLALVGIGKGPGMFDISAFLGKEETLRRLRRAIEVLK
;
A
#
# COMPACT_ATOMS: atom_id res chain seq x y z
N ARG A 1 20.92 -56.07 -7.15
CA ARG A 1 21.28 -56.87 -5.96
C ARG A 1 21.08 -56.04 -4.67
N ARG A 2 21.80 -54.93 -4.47
CA ARG A 2 21.69 -54.13 -3.25
C ARG A 2 20.26 -53.56 -2.99
N ILE A 3 19.54 -53.15 -4.03
CA ILE A 3 18.15 -52.70 -3.93
C ILE A 3 17.24 -53.85 -3.49
N ALA A 4 17.43 -55.07 -4.07
CA ALA A 4 16.67 -56.24 -3.69
C ALA A 4 16.97 -56.68 -2.23
N ASP A 5 18.15 -56.33 -1.72
CA ASP A 5 18.58 -56.57 -0.33
C ASP A 5 18.04 -55.45 0.65
N GLY A 6 17.17 -54.55 0.20
CA GLY A 6 16.54 -53.51 1.02
C GLY A 6 17.44 -52.31 1.33
N GLN A 7 18.57 -52.14 0.63
CA GLN A 7 19.44 -50.97 0.86
C GLN A 7 18.79 -49.70 0.27
N GLN A 8 18.89 -48.61 1.01
CA GLN A 8 18.45 -47.30 0.55
C GLN A 8 19.23 -46.85 -0.71
N TYR A 9 18.52 -46.22 -1.64
CA TYR A 9 19.11 -45.75 -2.89
C TYR A 9 18.49 -44.41 -3.31
N VAL A 10 19.15 -43.75 -4.25
CA VAL A 10 18.62 -42.58 -4.95
C VAL A 10 18.64 -42.84 -6.46
N VAL A 11 17.68 -42.27 -7.17
CA VAL A 11 17.71 -42.22 -8.62
C VAL A 11 18.23 -40.84 -9.03
N ARG A 12 19.25 -40.80 -9.88
CA ARG A 12 19.81 -39.56 -10.45
C ARG A 12 19.54 -39.51 -11.93
N PHE A 13 19.32 -38.28 -12.41
CA PHE A 13 19.36 -38.01 -13.83
C PHE A 13 20.80 -37.93 -14.29
N MET A 14 21.20 -38.75 -15.25
CA MET A 14 22.54 -38.70 -15.85
C MET A 14 22.52 -37.70 -17.01
N VAL A 15 23.29 -36.64 -16.87
CA VAL A 15 23.43 -35.59 -17.90
C VAL A 15 24.54 -36.02 -18.87
N GLU A 16 24.22 -36.04 -20.17
CA GLU A 16 25.23 -36.23 -21.21
C GLU A 16 26.05 -34.95 -21.38
N PRO A 17 27.38 -34.99 -21.21
CA PRO A 17 28.22 -33.81 -21.40
C PRO A 17 28.40 -33.45 -22.87
N GLY A 18 28.89 -32.25 -23.14
CA GLY A 18 29.25 -31.78 -24.49
C GLY A 18 28.08 -31.40 -25.39
N THR A 19 26.90 -31.20 -24.81
CA THR A 19 25.70 -30.75 -25.57
C THR A 19 25.25 -29.36 -25.13
N GLU A 20 24.54 -28.66 -26.02
CA GLU A 20 23.88 -27.40 -25.68
C GLU A 20 22.39 -27.65 -25.41
N VAL A 21 21.90 -27.10 -24.28
CA VAL A 21 20.51 -27.17 -23.89
C VAL A 21 19.88 -25.80 -24.08
N HIS A 22 18.93 -25.71 -25.00
CA HIS A 22 18.17 -24.52 -25.30
C HIS A 22 16.91 -24.46 -24.44
N VAL A 23 16.72 -23.34 -23.76
CA VAL A 23 15.51 -23.00 -23.00
C VAL A 23 14.86 -21.79 -23.67
N ASN A 24 13.78 -22.02 -24.38
CA ASN A 24 13.00 -20.96 -24.97
C ASN A 24 12.17 -20.27 -23.88
N ASP A 25 12.56 -19.06 -23.52
CA ASP A 25 11.91 -18.28 -22.48
C ASP A 25 11.20 -17.05 -23.06
N MET A 26 9.93 -16.85 -22.70
CA MET A 26 9.11 -15.75 -23.25
C MET A 26 9.66 -14.36 -22.92
N ILE A 27 10.37 -14.23 -21.81
CA ILE A 27 10.91 -12.95 -21.34
C ILE A 27 12.38 -12.80 -21.75
N ARG A 28 13.16 -13.89 -21.61
CA ARG A 28 14.64 -13.84 -21.78
C ARG A 28 15.09 -14.24 -23.17
N GLY A 29 14.22 -14.83 -23.96
CA GLY A 29 14.54 -15.37 -25.27
C GLY A 29 15.17 -16.76 -25.17
N ASP A 30 15.99 -17.14 -26.14
CA ASP A 30 16.69 -18.42 -26.15
C ASP A 30 17.89 -18.37 -25.18
N VAL A 31 17.78 -19.09 -24.08
CA VAL A 31 18.83 -19.25 -23.08
C VAL A 31 19.57 -20.55 -23.32
N VAL A 32 20.82 -20.44 -23.79
CA VAL A 32 21.64 -21.61 -24.14
C VAL A 32 22.60 -21.92 -22.99
N ILE A 33 22.56 -23.15 -22.51
CA ILE A 33 23.39 -23.64 -21.40
C ILE A 33 24.11 -24.91 -21.84
N LYS A 34 25.43 -24.96 -21.59
CA LYS A 34 26.23 -26.18 -21.84
C LYS A 34 25.92 -27.22 -20.77
N SER A 35 25.67 -28.47 -21.22
CA SER A 35 25.37 -29.55 -20.31
C SER A 35 26.52 -29.90 -19.34
N ASP A 36 27.77 -29.54 -19.70
CA ASP A 36 28.96 -29.76 -18.89
C ASP A 36 28.91 -29.11 -17.49
N ILE A 37 28.09 -28.06 -17.33
CA ILE A 37 27.95 -27.36 -16.04
C ILE A 37 26.74 -27.85 -15.24
N LEU A 38 25.96 -28.78 -15.77
CA LEU A 38 24.81 -29.35 -15.08
C LEU A 38 25.21 -30.56 -14.24
N ASP A 39 24.68 -30.58 -13.01
CA ASP A 39 24.89 -31.72 -12.11
C ASP A 39 23.89 -32.84 -12.36
N ASP A 40 24.30 -34.09 -12.15
CA ASP A 40 23.40 -35.25 -12.05
C ASP A 40 22.50 -35.12 -10.82
N LYS A 41 21.35 -34.47 -10.98
CA LYS A 41 20.43 -34.22 -9.88
C LYS A 41 19.72 -35.49 -9.40
N VAL A 42 19.52 -35.59 -8.09
CA VAL A 42 18.69 -36.62 -7.48
C VAL A 42 17.22 -36.33 -7.84
N LEU A 43 16.55 -37.33 -8.41
CA LEU A 43 15.15 -37.28 -8.80
C LEU A 43 14.22 -37.98 -7.81
N TYR A 44 14.72 -39.06 -7.16
CA TYR A 44 13.95 -39.85 -6.23
C TYR A 44 14.85 -40.37 -5.09
N LYS A 45 14.30 -40.42 -3.89
CA LYS A 45 14.96 -41.00 -2.69
C LYS A 45 14.10 -42.11 -2.12
N SER A 46 14.67 -43.32 -2.04
CA SER A 46 13.95 -44.47 -1.47
C SER A 46 13.75 -44.35 0.05
N ALA A 47 14.57 -43.56 0.75
CA ALA A 47 14.40 -43.31 2.18
C ALA A 47 13.12 -42.57 2.52
N ASP A 48 12.75 -41.63 1.66
CA ASP A 48 11.56 -40.77 1.84
C ASP A 48 10.35 -41.32 1.04
N GLU A 49 10.61 -42.28 0.12
CA GLU A 49 9.64 -42.79 -0.88
C GLU A 49 8.98 -41.68 -1.72
N LEU A 50 9.68 -40.53 -1.87
CA LEU A 50 9.18 -39.34 -2.55
C LEU A 50 10.13 -38.92 -3.67
N PRO A 51 9.57 -38.36 -4.77
CA PRO A 51 10.35 -37.66 -5.76
C PRO A 51 10.90 -36.33 -5.18
N THR A 52 12.03 -35.91 -5.73
CA THR A 52 12.48 -34.54 -5.49
C THR A 52 11.68 -33.56 -6.32
N TYR A 53 11.79 -32.26 -6.01
CA TYR A 53 11.09 -31.17 -6.71
C TYR A 53 11.20 -31.29 -8.24
N HIS A 54 12.39 -31.54 -8.76
CA HIS A 54 12.59 -31.56 -10.22
C HIS A 54 11.79 -32.63 -10.93
N LEU A 55 11.69 -33.84 -10.36
CA LEU A 55 10.85 -34.91 -10.95
C LEU A 55 9.38 -34.64 -10.72
N ALA A 56 8.99 -34.27 -9.50
CA ALA A 56 7.59 -34.01 -9.17
C ALA A 56 7.01 -32.90 -10.06
N ASN A 57 7.73 -31.79 -10.21
CA ASN A 57 7.29 -30.66 -11.03
C ASN A 57 7.03 -31.05 -12.49
N ILE A 58 7.96 -31.79 -13.12
CA ILE A 58 7.81 -32.21 -14.52
C ILE A 58 6.62 -33.15 -14.71
N VAL A 59 6.44 -34.10 -13.79
CA VAL A 59 5.33 -35.06 -13.86
C VAL A 59 3.99 -34.35 -13.63
N ASP A 60 3.92 -33.48 -12.64
CA ASP A 60 2.70 -32.72 -12.34
C ASP A 60 2.33 -31.78 -13.50
N ASP A 61 3.30 -31.03 -14.02
CA ASP A 61 3.07 -30.12 -15.15
C ASP A 61 2.57 -30.88 -16.39
N HIS A 62 3.16 -32.05 -16.70
CA HIS A 62 2.73 -32.88 -17.81
C HIS A 62 1.33 -33.44 -17.61
N LEU A 63 1.06 -34.08 -16.44
CA LEU A 63 -0.24 -34.72 -16.16
C LEU A 63 -1.39 -33.70 -15.98
N MET A 64 -1.07 -32.48 -15.55
CA MET A 64 -2.02 -31.39 -15.40
C MET A 64 -2.16 -30.56 -16.68
N GLU A 65 -1.48 -30.93 -17.75
CA GLU A 65 -1.52 -30.23 -19.05
C GLU A 65 -1.15 -28.75 -18.95
N ILE A 66 -0.14 -28.42 -18.12
CA ILE A 66 0.34 -27.05 -17.94
C ILE A 66 0.97 -26.55 -19.25
N THR A 67 0.48 -25.45 -19.77
CA THR A 67 0.95 -24.84 -21.02
C THR A 67 2.05 -23.81 -20.82
N HIS A 68 2.08 -23.13 -19.68
CA HIS A 68 3.02 -22.06 -19.36
C HIS A 68 3.51 -22.17 -17.93
N VAL A 69 4.83 -22.17 -17.72
CA VAL A 69 5.47 -22.13 -16.42
C VAL A 69 6.02 -20.71 -16.18
N ILE A 70 5.31 -19.93 -15.37
CA ILE A 70 5.69 -18.56 -15.01
C ILE A 70 6.23 -18.56 -13.58
N ARG A 71 7.51 -18.18 -13.40
CA ARG A 71 8.16 -18.21 -12.08
C ARG A 71 9.30 -17.21 -11.98
N GLY A 72 9.85 -17.00 -10.79
CA GLY A 72 10.99 -16.11 -10.60
C GLY A 72 12.27 -16.62 -11.25
N GLU A 73 13.15 -15.74 -11.68
CA GLU A 73 14.40 -16.04 -12.39
C GLU A 73 15.39 -16.86 -11.56
N GLU A 74 15.22 -16.96 -10.23
CA GLU A 74 16.01 -17.85 -9.38
C GLU A 74 15.89 -19.33 -9.78
N TRP A 75 14.85 -19.68 -10.54
CA TRP A 75 14.63 -21.02 -11.06
C TRP A 75 15.20 -21.23 -12.46
N LEU A 76 15.68 -20.19 -13.12
CA LEU A 76 16.26 -20.28 -14.46
C LEU A 76 17.42 -21.28 -14.53
N PRO A 77 18.33 -21.40 -13.56
CA PRO A 77 19.39 -22.42 -13.56
C PRO A 77 18.88 -23.86 -13.55
N SER A 78 17.62 -24.10 -13.14
CA SER A 78 17.01 -25.43 -13.16
C SER A 78 16.29 -25.76 -14.47
N ALA A 79 15.99 -24.76 -15.28
CA ALA A 79 15.23 -24.93 -16.52
C ALA A 79 15.88 -25.89 -17.52
N PRO A 80 17.22 -25.89 -17.73
CA PRO A 80 17.87 -26.85 -18.63
C PRO A 80 17.65 -28.30 -18.20
N LEU A 81 17.72 -28.59 -16.91
CA LEU A 81 17.42 -29.92 -16.37
C LEU A 81 15.96 -30.32 -16.65
N HIS A 82 15.02 -29.37 -16.52
CA HIS A 82 13.61 -29.64 -16.84
C HIS A 82 13.43 -29.95 -18.33
N VAL A 83 14.06 -29.21 -19.22
CA VAL A 83 14.06 -29.51 -20.67
C VAL A 83 14.60 -30.92 -20.94
N LEU A 84 15.72 -31.28 -20.33
CA LEU A 84 16.31 -32.62 -20.48
C LEU A 84 15.40 -33.74 -19.93
N LEU A 85 14.68 -33.48 -18.83
CA LEU A 85 13.71 -34.43 -18.28
C LEU A 85 12.51 -34.63 -19.24
N TYR A 86 11.94 -33.56 -19.80
CA TYR A 86 10.89 -33.67 -20.82
C TYR A 86 11.35 -34.53 -22.01
N ARG A 87 12.58 -34.33 -22.49
CA ARG A 87 13.18 -35.15 -23.55
C ARG A 87 13.33 -36.61 -23.13
N ALA A 88 13.86 -36.85 -21.96
CA ALA A 88 14.09 -38.20 -21.43
C ALA A 88 12.78 -39.01 -21.27
N PHE A 89 11.68 -38.34 -20.96
CA PHE A 89 10.35 -38.94 -20.87
C PHE A 89 9.64 -39.05 -22.22
N GLY A 90 10.18 -38.48 -23.30
CA GLY A 90 9.52 -38.41 -24.59
C GLY A 90 8.30 -37.47 -24.62
N TRP A 91 8.31 -36.43 -23.76
CA TRP A 91 7.22 -35.46 -23.59
C TRP A 91 7.54 -34.10 -24.19
N GLU A 92 8.43 -34.02 -25.18
CA GLU A 92 8.83 -32.74 -25.80
C GLU A 92 7.65 -31.99 -26.37
N ASP A 93 6.70 -32.71 -26.98
CA ASP A 93 5.50 -32.14 -27.64
C ASP A 93 4.53 -31.50 -26.62
N THR A 94 4.63 -31.87 -25.34
CA THR A 94 3.81 -31.37 -24.23
C THR A 94 4.57 -30.49 -23.26
N MET A 95 5.84 -30.18 -23.57
CA MET A 95 6.66 -29.33 -22.74
C MET A 95 6.07 -27.91 -22.70
N PRO A 96 5.84 -27.35 -21.48
CA PRO A 96 5.31 -26.00 -21.34
C PRO A 96 6.29 -24.94 -21.84
N THR A 97 5.77 -23.79 -22.22
CA THR A 97 6.57 -22.60 -22.47
C THR A 97 7.01 -21.99 -21.15
N PHE A 98 8.28 -21.60 -21.05
CA PHE A 98 8.83 -20.99 -19.82
C PHE A 98 8.80 -19.47 -19.88
N ALA A 99 8.60 -18.84 -18.72
CA ALA A 99 8.73 -17.41 -18.52
C ALA A 99 9.35 -17.12 -17.13
N HIS A 100 10.57 -16.64 -17.11
CA HIS A 100 11.27 -16.33 -15.88
C HIS A 100 11.21 -14.82 -15.58
N LEU A 101 10.34 -14.45 -14.62
CA LEU A 101 10.13 -13.09 -14.15
C LEU A 101 11.36 -12.54 -13.42
N PRO A 102 11.59 -11.22 -13.48
CA PRO A 102 12.69 -10.58 -12.77
C PRO A 102 12.56 -10.72 -11.26
N LEU A 103 13.70 -10.75 -10.56
CA LEU A 103 13.72 -10.71 -9.09
C LEU A 103 13.17 -9.38 -8.58
N LEU A 104 12.44 -9.44 -7.46
CA LEU A 104 12.16 -8.27 -6.67
C LEU A 104 13.39 -7.95 -5.81
N LEU A 105 13.93 -6.76 -6.01
CA LEU A 105 15.11 -6.26 -5.32
C LEU A 105 14.73 -5.40 -4.12
N LYS A 106 15.60 -5.35 -3.12
CA LYS A 106 15.44 -4.46 -1.97
C LYS A 106 15.26 -3.01 -2.38
N PRO A 107 14.49 -2.19 -1.61
CA PRO A 107 14.35 -0.77 -1.88
C PRO A 107 15.69 -0.05 -1.84
N GLU A 108 16.58 -0.48 -0.93
CA GLU A 108 17.94 0.05 -0.78
C GLU A 108 18.98 -1.07 -0.86
N GLY A 109 20.16 -0.72 -1.40
CA GLY A 109 21.28 -1.65 -1.52
C GLY A 109 21.14 -2.64 -2.67
N LYS A 110 21.77 -3.80 -2.52
CA LYS A 110 21.82 -4.89 -3.50
C LYS A 110 21.20 -6.16 -2.93
N GLY A 111 20.59 -6.95 -3.80
CA GLY A 111 20.10 -8.28 -3.47
C GLY A 111 18.58 -8.43 -3.50
N LYS A 112 18.15 -9.68 -3.47
CA LYS A 112 16.74 -10.10 -3.52
C LYS A 112 15.99 -9.63 -2.27
N LEU A 113 14.77 -9.13 -2.46
CA LEU A 113 13.84 -8.84 -1.38
C LEU A 113 13.44 -10.14 -0.69
N SER A 114 13.42 -10.15 0.64
CA SER A 114 12.98 -11.27 1.45
C SER A 114 11.78 -10.89 2.33
N LYS A 115 11.04 -11.89 2.81
CA LYS A 115 9.92 -11.68 3.75
C LYS A 115 10.36 -10.90 5.00
N ARG A 116 11.56 -11.20 5.55
CA ARG A 116 12.12 -10.50 6.71
C ARG A 116 12.44 -9.03 6.46
N ASP A 117 12.63 -8.65 5.19
CA ASP A 117 12.84 -7.24 4.85
C ASP A 117 11.54 -6.43 5.02
N GLY A 118 10.36 -7.03 4.76
CA GLY A 118 9.06 -6.42 5.01
C GLY A 118 8.87 -6.05 6.48
N ASP A 119 9.05 -7.03 7.38
CA ASP A 119 8.91 -6.81 8.83
C ASP A 119 9.89 -5.74 9.33
N ARG A 120 11.14 -5.78 8.87
CA ARG A 120 12.18 -4.81 9.25
C ARG A 120 11.93 -3.39 8.73
N LEU A 121 11.38 -3.25 7.54
CA LEU A 121 11.14 -1.97 6.86
C LEU A 121 9.72 -1.44 7.04
N GLY A 122 8.84 -2.22 7.68
CA GLY A 122 7.50 -1.81 8.05
C GLY A 122 6.49 -1.80 6.90
N PHE A 123 6.67 -2.65 5.89
CA PHE A 123 5.69 -2.83 4.83
C PHE A 123 5.15 -4.27 4.80
N PRO A 124 3.87 -4.46 4.41
CA PRO A 124 3.26 -5.79 4.35
C PRO A 124 3.89 -6.65 3.25
N VAL A 125 3.96 -7.96 3.50
CA VAL A 125 4.42 -8.95 2.51
C VAL A 125 3.29 -9.87 2.07
N PHE A 126 2.33 -10.11 2.96
CA PHE A 126 1.18 -10.97 2.70
C PHE A 126 -0.05 -10.16 2.29
N PRO A 127 -0.96 -10.71 1.48
CA PRO A 127 -2.24 -10.08 1.19
C PRO A 127 -3.09 -9.85 2.45
N LEU A 128 -3.06 -10.81 3.37
CA LEU A 128 -3.75 -10.82 4.66
C LEU A 128 -2.74 -10.96 5.79
N GLU A 129 -3.10 -10.52 6.99
CA GLU A 129 -2.32 -10.75 8.19
C GLU A 129 -2.09 -12.25 8.39
N TRP A 130 -0.86 -12.62 8.65
CA TRP A 130 -0.43 -13.99 8.85
C TRP A 130 0.03 -14.21 10.28
N HIS A 131 -0.59 -15.19 10.95
CA HIS A 131 -0.18 -15.68 12.25
C HIS A 131 0.58 -16.97 12.05
N ASP A 132 1.87 -16.99 12.38
CA ASP A 132 2.69 -18.21 12.28
C ASP A 132 2.24 -19.22 13.35
N PRO A 133 1.73 -20.40 12.95
CA PRO A 133 1.22 -21.37 13.91
C PRO A 133 2.31 -22.03 14.76
N LYS A 134 3.58 -21.89 14.39
CA LYS A 134 4.72 -22.51 15.11
C LYS A 134 5.39 -21.55 16.07
N THR A 135 5.58 -20.29 15.65
CA THR A 135 6.30 -19.28 16.45
C THR A 135 5.36 -18.33 17.18
N GLY A 136 4.11 -18.17 16.69
CA GLY A 136 3.16 -17.16 17.16
C GLY A 136 3.45 -15.77 16.62
N ASP A 137 4.44 -15.60 15.74
CA ASP A 137 4.77 -14.33 15.13
C ASP A 137 3.63 -13.85 14.22
N ILE A 138 3.40 -12.54 14.23
CA ILE A 138 2.37 -11.89 13.38
C ILE A 138 3.07 -11.07 12.31
N SER A 139 2.78 -11.39 11.05
CA SER A 139 3.21 -10.60 9.90
C SER A 139 2.03 -9.81 9.34
N SER A 140 2.19 -8.50 9.16
CA SER A 140 1.12 -7.62 8.68
C SER A 140 0.68 -7.96 7.25
N GLY A 141 -0.63 -7.85 7.01
CA GLY A 141 -1.22 -7.97 5.68
C GLY A 141 -1.46 -6.62 5.01
N TYR A 142 -1.52 -6.61 3.67
CA TYR A 142 -1.90 -5.41 2.91
C TYR A 142 -3.29 -4.92 3.30
N ARG A 143 -4.27 -5.82 3.45
CA ARG A 143 -5.65 -5.48 3.82
C ARG A 143 -5.70 -4.83 5.21
N GLU A 144 -5.09 -5.43 6.22
CA GLU A 144 -5.08 -4.93 7.61
C GLU A 144 -4.25 -3.64 7.74
N SER A 145 -3.28 -3.46 6.84
CA SER A 145 -2.54 -2.19 6.73
C SER A 145 -3.37 -1.07 6.13
N GLY A 146 -4.47 -1.40 5.44
CA GLY A 146 -5.42 -0.45 4.88
C GLY A 146 -5.20 -0.13 3.40
N TYR A 147 -4.46 -0.98 2.68
CA TYR A 147 -4.34 -0.86 1.23
C TYR A 147 -5.61 -1.33 0.52
N PHE A 148 -6.01 -0.64 -0.53
CA PHE A 148 -7.04 -1.10 -1.44
C PHE A 148 -6.52 -2.21 -2.34
N PRO A 149 -7.34 -3.25 -2.63
CA PRO A 149 -6.94 -4.33 -3.53
C PRO A 149 -6.48 -3.83 -4.89
N GLU A 150 -7.17 -2.86 -5.47
CA GLU A 150 -6.87 -2.25 -6.76
C GLU A 150 -5.51 -1.55 -6.76
N ALA A 151 -5.19 -0.86 -5.66
CA ALA A 151 -3.91 -0.19 -5.50
C ALA A 151 -2.75 -1.19 -5.44
N VAL A 152 -2.94 -2.30 -4.70
CA VAL A 152 -1.94 -3.38 -4.60
C VAL A 152 -1.74 -4.06 -5.94
N VAL A 153 -2.82 -4.41 -6.65
CA VAL A 153 -2.74 -5.06 -7.96
C VAL A 153 -2.01 -4.16 -8.96
N ASN A 154 -2.36 -2.86 -9.02
CA ASN A 154 -1.71 -1.92 -9.92
C ASN A 154 -0.22 -1.73 -9.57
N PHE A 155 0.11 -1.59 -8.29
CA PHE A 155 1.50 -1.50 -7.83
C PHE A 155 2.30 -2.74 -8.22
N LEU A 156 1.77 -3.94 -7.94
CA LEU A 156 2.44 -5.21 -8.25
C LEU A 156 2.59 -5.41 -9.77
N ALA A 157 1.60 -5.02 -10.57
CA ALA A 157 1.67 -5.15 -12.03
C ALA A 157 2.88 -4.40 -12.62
N LEU A 158 3.20 -3.22 -12.09
CA LEU A 158 4.33 -2.42 -12.57
C LEU A 158 5.69 -2.86 -12.00
N LEU A 159 5.73 -3.87 -11.11
CA LEU A 159 6.99 -4.45 -10.64
C LEU A 159 7.58 -5.40 -11.69
N GLY A 160 8.34 -4.84 -12.61
CA GLY A 160 9.01 -5.59 -13.66
C GLY A 160 8.23 -5.72 -14.97
N TRP A 161 7.09 -5.04 -15.11
CA TRP A 161 6.35 -4.91 -16.35
C TRP A 161 6.02 -3.43 -16.62
N ASN A 162 5.91 -3.07 -17.91
CA ASN A 162 5.48 -1.73 -18.34
C ASN A 162 4.75 -1.83 -19.68
N PRO A 163 3.60 -1.17 -19.87
CA PRO A 163 2.86 -1.20 -21.12
C PRO A 163 3.55 -0.46 -22.28
N GLY A 164 4.57 0.34 -21.99
CA GLY A 164 5.26 1.20 -22.96
C GLY A 164 4.69 2.62 -23.04
N THR A 165 3.91 3.02 -22.04
CA THR A 165 3.33 4.37 -21.92
C THR A 165 3.77 5.00 -20.59
N GLU A 166 3.49 6.30 -20.39
CA GLU A 166 3.72 7.00 -19.12
C GLU A 166 2.59 6.81 -18.11
N GLN A 167 1.51 6.11 -18.49
CA GLN A 167 0.40 5.82 -17.58
C GLN A 167 0.86 4.90 -16.46
N GLU A 168 0.51 5.24 -15.22
CA GLU A 168 0.82 4.44 -14.04
C GLU A 168 -0.43 3.89 -13.33
N LEU A 169 -1.57 4.54 -13.49
CA LEU A 169 -2.82 4.16 -12.81
C LEU A 169 -3.76 3.44 -13.78
N PHE A 170 -4.00 2.18 -13.50
CA PHE A 170 -4.78 1.27 -14.33
C PHE A 170 -5.89 0.59 -13.52
N SER A 171 -7.08 0.50 -14.09
CA SER A 171 -8.08 -0.46 -13.62
C SER A 171 -7.62 -1.90 -13.90
N LEU A 172 -8.24 -2.88 -13.24
CA LEU A 172 -7.96 -4.29 -13.51
C LEU A 172 -8.25 -4.65 -14.96
N ASP A 173 -9.35 -4.14 -15.53
CA ASP A 173 -9.72 -4.38 -16.93
C ASP A 173 -8.69 -3.81 -17.91
N GLU A 174 -8.18 -2.60 -17.64
CA GLU A 174 -7.09 -2.04 -18.46
C GLU A 174 -5.82 -2.90 -18.36
N LEU A 175 -5.46 -3.37 -17.16
CA LEU A 175 -4.32 -4.26 -16.98
C LEU A 175 -4.49 -5.57 -17.74
N VAL A 176 -5.67 -6.17 -17.69
CA VAL A 176 -5.99 -7.42 -18.45
C VAL A 176 -5.82 -7.22 -19.94
N HIS A 177 -6.24 -6.07 -20.48
CA HIS A 177 -6.13 -5.79 -21.92
C HIS A 177 -4.71 -5.41 -22.38
N LEU A 178 -3.93 -4.77 -21.49
CA LEU A 178 -2.61 -4.25 -21.83
C LEU A 178 -1.47 -5.22 -21.51
N PHE A 179 -1.72 -6.19 -20.62
CA PHE A 179 -0.68 -7.10 -20.15
C PHE A 179 -0.17 -7.98 -21.30
N ASP A 180 1.14 -7.93 -21.44
CA ASP A 180 1.89 -8.77 -22.38
C ASP A 180 3.16 -9.23 -21.67
N ILE A 181 3.31 -10.54 -21.48
CA ILE A 181 4.45 -11.14 -20.78
C ILE A 181 5.79 -10.83 -21.45
N HIS A 182 5.79 -10.62 -22.78
CA HIS A 182 7.00 -10.24 -23.52
C HIS A 182 7.50 -8.83 -23.18
N LYS A 183 6.66 -8.00 -22.56
CA LYS A 183 7.03 -6.66 -22.07
C LYS A 183 7.58 -6.69 -20.63
N CYS A 184 7.69 -7.86 -20.02
CA CYS A 184 8.35 -7.97 -18.73
C CYS A 184 9.85 -7.66 -18.85
N SER A 185 10.38 -6.96 -17.87
CA SER A 185 11.80 -6.60 -17.81
C SER A 185 12.67 -7.83 -17.58
N LYS A 186 13.87 -7.85 -18.19
CA LYS A 186 14.90 -8.84 -17.87
C LYS A 186 15.69 -8.47 -16.62
N ALA A 187 15.71 -7.19 -16.26
CA ALA A 187 16.40 -6.68 -15.07
C ALA A 187 15.52 -6.77 -13.83
N GLY A 188 16.13 -7.00 -12.67
CA GLY A 188 15.41 -7.03 -11.39
C GLY A 188 14.63 -5.73 -11.13
N ALA A 189 13.42 -5.85 -10.59
CA ALA A 189 12.55 -4.73 -10.25
C ALA A 189 12.79 -4.31 -8.81
N ARG A 190 13.10 -3.04 -8.58
CA ARG A 190 13.25 -2.49 -7.23
C ARG A 190 11.88 -2.30 -6.59
N PHE A 191 11.71 -2.89 -5.40
CA PHE A 191 10.48 -2.77 -4.63
C PHE A 191 10.49 -1.45 -3.84
N ASP A 192 9.80 -0.45 -4.36
CA ASP A 192 9.63 0.84 -3.70
C ASP A 192 8.28 0.87 -2.95
N PHE A 193 8.32 0.64 -1.63
CA PHE A 193 7.12 0.66 -0.81
C PHE A 193 6.47 2.04 -0.70
N GLN A 194 7.25 3.14 -0.85
CA GLN A 194 6.69 4.50 -0.91
C GLN A 194 5.81 4.68 -2.15
N LYS A 195 6.21 4.07 -3.26
CA LYS A 195 5.37 4.03 -4.46
C LYS A 195 4.06 3.28 -4.21
N GLY A 196 4.09 2.19 -3.42
CA GLY A 196 2.88 1.47 -3.00
C GLY A 196 1.94 2.35 -2.17
N ILE A 197 2.46 3.16 -1.24
CA ILE A 197 1.68 4.14 -0.46
C ILE A 197 1.09 5.21 -1.38
N TRP A 198 1.87 5.72 -2.33
CA TRP A 198 1.40 6.67 -3.34
C TRP A 198 0.25 6.09 -4.17
N PHE A 199 0.36 4.85 -4.63
CA PHE A 199 -0.75 4.19 -5.33
C PHE A 199 -2.02 4.18 -4.47
N ASN A 200 -1.91 3.81 -3.19
CA ASN A 200 -3.07 3.78 -2.31
C ASN A 200 -3.72 5.16 -2.15
N HIS A 201 -2.92 6.22 -2.03
CA HIS A 201 -3.39 7.60 -2.01
C HIS A 201 -4.18 7.97 -3.28
N GLU A 202 -3.62 7.65 -4.47
CA GLU A 202 -4.29 7.94 -5.75
C GLU A 202 -5.64 7.20 -5.89
N TYR A 203 -5.74 5.98 -5.36
CA TYR A 203 -7.00 5.24 -5.33
C TYR A 203 -7.99 5.82 -4.31
N ILE A 204 -7.53 6.37 -3.17
CA ILE A 204 -8.38 7.15 -2.26
C ILE A 204 -8.99 8.35 -3.00
N LEU A 205 -8.19 9.10 -3.76
CA LEU A 205 -8.66 10.27 -4.50
C LEU A 205 -9.72 9.92 -5.56
N ARG A 206 -9.58 8.74 -6.20
CA ARG A 206 -10.51 8.27 -7.24
C ARG A 206 -11.84 7.76 -6.71
N LYS A 207 -11.88 7.28 -5.46
CA LYS A 207 -13.12 6.84 -4.82
C LYS A 207 -14.02 8.04 -4.48
N SER A 208 -15.33 7.84 -4.51
CA SER A 208 -16.28 8.87 -4.08
C SER A 208 -16.10 9.20 -2.58
N ASN A 209 -16.65 10.33 -2.15
CA ASN A 209 -16.62 10.69 -0.74
C ASN A 209 -17.47 9.72 0.09
N GLU A 210 -18.56 9.24 -0.49
CA GLU A 210 -19.48 8.26 0.11
C GLU A 210 -18.77 6.92 0.34
N GLU A 211 -18.06 6.39 -0.68
CA GLU A 211 -17.29 5.14 -0.54
C GLU A 211 -16.22 5.23 0.56
N ILE A 212 -15.53 6.36 0.67
CA ILE A 212 -14.54 6.56 1.75
C ILE A 212 -15.24 6.77 3.09
N ALA A 213 -16.41 7.44 3.12
CA ALA A 213 -17.19 7.64 4.33
C ALA A 213 -17.71 6.31 4.91
N ASP A 214 -18.15 5.39 4.05
CA ASP A 214 -18.57 4.03 4.45
C ASP A 214 -17.44 3.27 5.16
N LEU A 215 -16.20 3.44 4.69
CA LEU A 215 -15.02 2.83 5.30
C LEU A 215 -14.56 3.57 6.57
N PHE A 216 -14.85 4.86 6.67
CA PHE A 216 -14.46 5.69 7.81
C PHE A 216 -15.46 5.64 8.96
N ALA A 217 -16.76 5.46 8.69
CA ALA A 217 -17.82 5.44 9.68
C ALA A 217 -17.58 4.42 10.82
N PRO A 218 -17.13 3.18 10.56
CA PRO A 218 -16.79 2.24 11.64
C PRO A 218 -15.66 2.74 12.54
N ILE A 219 -14.69 3.50 11.98
CA ILE A 219 -13.59 4.08 12.76
C ILE A 219 -14.13 5.18 13.67
N VAL A 220 -15.03 6.02 13.18
CA VAL A 220 -15.72 7.06 13.96
C VAL A 220 -16.49 6.43 15.11
N ALA A 221 -17.30 5.41 14.82
CA ALA A 221 -18.10 4.68 15.82
C ALA A 221 -17.24 3.99 16.89
N ASN A 222 -16.12 3.36 16.50
CA ASN A 222 -15.18 2.71 17.41
C ASN A 222 -14.50 3.70 18.37
N ASN A 223 -14.47 5.00 18.02
CA ASN A 223 -13.99 6.07 18.89
C ASN A 223 -15.10 6.71 19.74
N GLY A 224 -16.28 6.06 19.83
CA GLY A 224 -17.38 6.49 20.69
C GLY A 224 -18.21 7.64 20.16
N VAL A 225 -18.16 7.91 18.86
CA VAL A 225 -18.93 8.96 18.20
C VAL A 225 -20.07 8.34 17.41
N ASP A 226 -21.31 8.77 17.70
CA ASP A 226 -22.51 8.46 16.91
C ASP A 226 -22.81 9.66 16.00
N GLU A 227 -22.52 9.53 14.72
CA GLU A 227 -22.63 10.63 13.77
C GLU A 227 -23.30 10.17 12.47
N THR A 228 -23.97 11.09 11.79
CA THR A 228 -24.67 10.81 10.54
C THR A 228 -23.72 10.60 9.37
N MET A 229 -24.10 9.77 8.41
CA MET A 229 -23.29 9.54 7.19
C MET A 229 -23.09 10.82 6.40
N GLU A 230 -24.08 11.72 6.37
CA GLU A 230 -23.97 13.04 5.71
C GLU A 230 -22.80 13.85 6.27
N ARG A 231 -22.70 13.93 7.60
CA ARG A 231 -21.63 14.69 8.27
C ARG A 231 -20.27 14.00 8.12
N ILE A 232 -20.23 12.66 8.20
CA ILE A 232 -19.00 11.89 7.95
C ILE A 232 -18.53 12.14 6.51
N THR A 233 -19.40 12.05 5.51
CA THR A 233 -19.09 12.32 4.10
C THR A 233 -18.57 13.75 3.90
N LYS A 234 -19.16 14.72 4.59
CA LYS A 234 -18.69 16.12 4.54
C LYS A 234 -17.27 16.25 5.10
N VAL A 235 -16.93 15.57 6.21
CA VAL A 235 -15.57 15.56 6.75
C VAL A 235 -14.60 14.89 5.76
N VAL A 236 -14.99 13.76 5.18
CA VAL A 236 -14.19 13.08 4.16
C VAL A 236 -13.90 13.99 2.98
N SER A 237 -14.90 14.75 2.48
CA SER A 237 -14.71 15.66 1.35
C SER A 237 -13.66 16.75 1.61
N MET A 238 -13.44 17.12 2.88
CA MET A 238 -12.47 18.14 3.29
C MET A 238 -11.08 17.55 3.60
N MET A 239 -10.98 16.23 3.77
CA MET A 239 -9.79 15.62 4.38
C MET A 239 -9.15 14.48 3.59
N LYS A 240 -9.87 13.84 2.64
CA LYS A 240 -9.37 12.64 1.94
C LYS A 240 -8.10 12.87 1.12
N ASP A 241 -7.88 14.10 0.64
CA ASP A 241 -6.69 14.50 -0.10
C ASP A 241 -5.39 14.53 0.74
N ARG A 242 -5.51 14.39 2.06
CA ARG A 242 -4.42 14.51 3.04
C ARG A 242 -3.95 13.18 3.59
N VAL A 243 -4.55 12.09 3.18
CA VAL A 243 -4.28 10.75 3.73
C VAL A 243 -3.94 9.75 2.64
N SER A 244 -3.10 8.81 2.97
CA SER A 244 -2.81 7.65 2.13
C SER A 244 -3.58 6.40 2.56
N PHE A 245 -4.12 6.39 3.77
CA PHE A 245 -4.94 5.31 4.32
C PHE A 245 -6.16 5.87 5.05
N VAL A 246 -7.32 5.23 4.93
CA VAL A 246 -8.57 5.68 5.57
C VAL A 246 -8.42 5.82 7.10
N LYS A 247 -7.64 4.93 7.74
CA LYS A 247 -7.37 5.01 9.18
C LYS A 247 -6.65 6.28 9.63
N GLU A 248 -5.95 6.95 8.72
CA GLU A 248 -5.24 8.21 9.01
C GLU A 248 -6.20 9.40 9.11
N LEU A 249 -7.45 9.25 8.65
CA LEU A 249 -8.45 10.32 8.77
C LEU A 249 -8.70 10.66 10.25
N TRP A 250 -8.92 9.65 11.10
CA TRP A 250 -9.29 9.91 12.49
C TRP A 250 -8.33 10.82 13.25
N PRO A 251 -7.03 10.55 13.32
CA PRO A 251 -6.10 11.42 14.03
C PRO A 251 -5.97 12.82 13.42
N LEU A 252 -6.35 12.97 12.13
CA LEU A 252 -6.29 14.26 11.42
C LEU A 252 -7.58 15.06 11.47
N CYS A 253 -8.73 14.42 11.73
CA CYS A 253 -10.03 15.09 11.65
C CYS A 253 -10.96 14.82 12.86
N SER A 254 -10.51 14.13 13.89
CA SER A 254 -11.31 13.86 15.10
C SER A 254 -11.87 15.13 15.76
N PHE A 255 -11.22 16.28 15.57
CA PHE A 255 -11.69 17.56 16.05
C PHE A 255 -13.02 18.02 15.43
N PHE A 256 -13.44 17.48 14.31
CA PHE A 256 -14.78 17.75 13.76
C PHE A 256 -15.88 17.13 14.63
N PHE A 257 -15.60 16.03 15.30
CA PHE A 257 -16.54 15.27 16.11
C PHE A 257 -16.38 15.54 17.62
N ILE A 258 -15.14 15.69 18.08
CA ILE A 258 -14.81 15.85 19.48
C ILE A 258 -13.98 17.13 19.66
N ALA A 259 -14.43 18.02 20.56
CA ALA A 259 -13.67 19.22 20.86
C ALA A 259 -12.28 18.85 21.44
N PRO A 260 -11.22 19.59 21.11
CA PRO A 260 -9.89 19.33 21.65
C PRO A 260 -9.90 19.48 23.17
N LEU A 261 -9.43 18.45 23.87
CA LEU A 261 -9.26 18.51 25.33
C LEU A 261 -7.96 19.21 25.72
N GLU A 262 -6.94 19.09 24.89
CA GLU A 262 -5.61 19.63 25.03
C GLU A 262 -5.20 20.42 23.79
N TYR A 263 -4.26 21.31 23.95
CA TYR A 263 -3.69 22.13 22.88
C TYR A 263 -2.21 21.80 22.71
N ASP A 264 -1.76 21.63 21.47
CA ASP A 264 -0.35 21.30 21.16
C ASP A 264 0.58 22.42 21.66
N ALA A 265 1.42 22.09 22.63
CA ALA A 265 2.28 23.08 23.31
C ALA A 265 3.23 23.83 22.35
N LYS A 266 3.71 23.17 21.28
CA LYS A 266 4.58 23.83 20.29
C LYS A 266 3.76 24.80 19.43
N THR A 267 2.54 24.44 19.08
CA THR A 267 1.62 25.30 18.34
C THR A 267 1.17 26.47 19.20
N VAL A 268 0.83 26.26 20.48
CA VAL A 268 0.51 27.32 21.43
C VAL A 268 1.66 28.34 21.49
N LYS A 269 2.87 27.90 21.79
CA LYS A 269 4.05 28.79 21.89
C LYS A 269 4.29 29.61 20.61
N LYS A 270 3.95 29.05 19.43
CA LYS A 270 4.19 29.68 18.13
C LYS A 270 3.05 30.57 17.66
N ARG A 271 1.80 30.25 18.02
CA ARG A 271 0.59 30.81 17.38
C ARG A 271 -0.32 31.55 18.35
N TRP A 272 -0.24 31.29 19.66
CA TRP A 272 -0.98 32.02 20.68
C TRP A 272 -0.06 33.08 21.29
N LYS A 273 -0.32 34.34 20.94
CA LYS A 273 0.45 35.52 21.38
C LYS A 273 -0.21 36.16 22.59
N GLU A 274 0.43 37.18 23.18
CA GLU A 274 -0.07 37.90 24.35
C GLU A 274 -1.44 38.54 24.14
N ASP A 275 -1.72 39.01 22.90
CA ASP A 275 -2.98 39.64 22.50
C ASP A 275 -4.02 38.60 21.96
N SER A 276 -3.65 37.33 21.79
CA SER A 276 -4.53 36.35 21.15
C SER A 276 -5.83 36.12 21.91
N ALA A 277 -5.81 36.12 23.23
CA ALA A 277 -7.02 35.97 24.03
C ALA A 277 -8.03 37.11 23.78
N GLN A 278 -7.52 38.37 23.73
CA GLN A 278 -8.35 39.54 23.44
C GLN A 278 -8.89 39.47 22.01
N VAL A 279 -8.02 39.22 21.03
CA VAL A 279 -8.42 39.13 19.59
C VAL A 279 -9.44 38.03 19.36
N MET A 280 -9.30 36.87 20.01
CA MET A 280 -10.27 35.78 19.92
C MET A 280 -11.60 36.10 20.62
N GLY A 281 -11.58 36.93 21.69
CA GLY A 281 -12.80 37.47 22.31
C GLY A 281 -13.56 38.36 21.33
N GLU A 282 -12.87 39.32 20.72
CA GLU A 282 -13.47 40.19 19.69
C GLU A 282 -13.98 39.41 18.50
N LEU A 283 -13.24 38.38 18.05
CA LEU A 283 -13.71 37.50 16.98
C LEU A 283 -14.99 36.75 17.38
N ALA A 284 -15.08 36.30 18.62
CA ALA A 284 -16.29 35.63 19.10
C ALA A 284 -17.50 36.54 19.05
N ASP A 285 -17.37 37.83 19.44
CA ASP A 285 -18.44 38.81 19.36
C ASP A 285 -18.87 39.06 17.88
N VAL A 286 -17.90 39.12 16.98
CA VAL A 286 -18.18 39.26 15.52
C VAL A 286 -18.97 38.06 14.99
N LEU A 287 -18.50 36.81 15.32
CA LEU A 287 -19.15 35.59 14.88
C LEU A 287 -20.54 35.39 15.50
N GLU A 288 -20.76 35.86 16.74
CA GLU A 288 -22.08 35.86 17.39
C GLU A 288 -23.12 36.69 16.62
N GLY A 289 -22.67 37.78 16.03
CA GLY A 289 -23.54 38.69 15.21
C GLY A 289 -23.84 38.20 13.79
N ILE A 290 -23.25 37.07 13.32
CA ILE A 290 -23.46 36.55 11.96
C ILE A 290 -24.70 35.66 11.95
N ASP A 291 -25.72 35.96 11.15
CA ASP A 291 -26.92 35.13 11.00
C ASP A 291 -26.67 33.93 10.08
N ASP A 292 -26.06 34.15 8.91
CA ASP A 292 -25.66 33.10 7.98
C ASP A 292 -24.28 32.58 8.35
N PHE A 293 -24.24 31.44 9.02
CA PHE A 293 -23.00 30.79 9.49
C PHE A 293 -22.37 29.82 8.47
N SER A 294 -22.74 29.96 7.17
CA SER A 294 -22.05 29.34 6.05
C SER A 294 -20.64 29.93 5.85
N VAL A 295 -19.81 29.32 5.02
CA VAL A 295 -18.49 29.86 4.64
C VAL A 295 -18.70 31.26 3.97
N GLU A 296 -19.64 31.33 3.08
CA GLU A 296 -19.98 32.54 2.32
C GLU A 296 -20.49 33.69 3.21
N GLY A 297 -21.17 33.36 4.31
CA GLY A 297 -21.66 34.35 5.28
C GLY A 297 -20.56 34.79 6.26
N GLN A 298 -19.69 33.88 6.71
CA GLN A 298 -18.66 34.20 7.70
C GLN A 298 -17.45 34.96 7.12
N GLU A 299 -16.90 34.43 6.01
CA GLU A 299 -15.60 34.87 5.48
C GLU A 299 -15.56 36.36 5.19
N PRO A 300 -16.52 36.97 4.46
CA PRO A 300 -16.50 38.41 4.17
C PRO A 300 -16.57 39.29 5.42
N VAL A 301 -17.36 38.86 6.42
CA VAL A 301 -17.57 39.63 7.65
C VAL A 301 -16.28 39.60 8.50
N VAL A 302 -15.71 38.43 8.67
CA VAL A 302 -14.47 38.27 9.47
C VAL A 302 -13.27 38.93 8.78
N MET A 303 -13.16 38.80 7.44
CA MET A 303 -12.07 39.41 6.68
C MET A 303 -12.13 40.96 6.80
N LYS A 304 -13.33 41.53 6.65
CA LYS A 304 -13.53 42.98 6.83
C LYS A 304 -13.18 43.42 8.25
N TRP A 305 -13.63 42.70 9.28
CA TRP A 305 -13.28 43.01 10.66
C TRP A 305 -11.75 42.99 10.91
N VAL A 306 -11.04 41.97 10.36
CA VAL A 306 -9.59 41.91 10.45
C VAL A 306 -8.92 43.14 9.82
N GLU A 307 -9.41 43.57 8.65
CA GLU A 307 -8.90 44.76 7.94
C GLU A 307 -9.18 46.02 8.73
N ASP A 308 -10.44 46.24 9.16
CA ASP A 308 -10.88 47.44 9.89
C ASP A 308 -10.11 47.61 11.22
N LYS A 309 -9.73 46.52 11.86
CA LYS A 309 -8.94 46.51 13.11
C LYS A 309 -7.42 46.57 12.86
N GLY A 310 -6.94 46.38 11.65
CA GLY A 310 -5.54 46.34 11.29
C GLY A 310 -4.79 45.13 11.83
N TYR A 311 -5.51 44.04 12.10
CA TYR A 311 -4.89 42.78 12.54
C TYR A 311 -4.19 42.07 11.39
N LYS A 312 -3.15 41.27 11.74
CA LYS A 312 -2.52 40.39 10.76
C LYS A 312 -3.37 39.14 10.57
N LEU A 313 -3.95 38.97 9.40
CA LEU A 313 -4.84 37.86 9.05
C LEU A 313 -4.26 36.49 9.47
N GLY A 314 -2.98 36.24 9.18
CA GLY A 314 -2.33 34.99 9.53
C GLY A 314 -2.26 34.73 11.04
N ASP A 315 -2.14 35.76 11.87
CA ASP A 315 -2.11 35.62 13.32
C ASP A 315 -3.51 35.31 13.85
N VAL A 316 -4.54 36.02 13.37
CA VAL A 316 -5.93 35.75 13.73
C VAL A 316 -6.34 34.32 13.33
N MET A 317 -6.12 33.92 12.06
CA MET A 317 -6.51 32.60 11.56
C MET A 317 -5.76 31.47 12.26
N ASN A 318 -4.50 31.68 12.65
CA ASN A 318 -3.73 30.67 13.38
C ASN A 318 -4.22 30.49 14.82
N ALA A 319 -4.57 31.59 15.52
CA ALA A 319 -5.13 31.53 16.88
C ALA A 319 -6.53 30.90 16.84
N PHE A 320 -7.36 31.29 15.86
CA PHE A 320 -8.68 30.70 15.62
C PHE A 320 -8.59 29.20 15.38
N ARG A 321 -7.68 28.75 14.48
CA ARG A 321 -7.43 27.33 14.25
C ARG A 321 -7.03 26.61 15.54
N LEU A 322 -6.09 27.15 16.28
CA LEU A 322 -5.66 26.54 17.53
C LEU A 322 -6.83 26.37 18.50
N ALA A 323 -7.69 27.38 18.61
CA ALA A 323 -8.86 27.34 19.49
C ALA A 323 -9.87 26.24 19.10
N LEU A 324 -10.15 26.07 17.80
CA LEU A 324 -11.14 25.09 17.33
C LEU A 324 -10.61 23.67 17.24
N VAL A 325 -9.33 23.52 16.85
CA VAL A 325 -8.74 22.22 16.45
C VAL A 325 -7.76 21.68 17.47
N GLY A 326 -7.16 22.53 18.29
CA GLY A 326 -6.11 22.15 19.26
C GLY A 326 -4.71 22.00 18.64
N ILE A 327 -4.59 21.97 17.30
CA ILE A 327 -3.33 21.82 16.57
C ILE A 327 -3.25 22.83 15.42
N GLY A 328 -2.05 22.99 14.85
CA GLY A 328 -1.78 23.94 13.75
C GLY A 328 -2.10 23.45 12.33
N LYS A 329 -2.86 22.35 12.17
CA LYS A 329 -3.18 21.73 10.87
C LYS A 329 -4.69 21.55 10.71
N GLY A 330 -5.17 21.47 9.47
CA GLY A 330 -6.59 21.26 9.15
C GLY A 330 -6.98 21.92 7.82
N PRO A 331 -8.22 21.78 7.36
CA PRO A 331 -8.76 22.44 6.17
C PRO A 331 -8.97 23.95 6.40
N GLY A 332 -9.74 24.62 5.56
CA GLY A 332 -10.08 26.03 5.71
C GLY A 332 -10.73 26.35 7.06
N MET A 333 -10.40 27.51 7.64
CA MET A 333 -10.95 27.85 8.97
C MET A 333 -12.46 28.03 8.94
N PHE A 334 -12.96 28.64 7.86
CA PHE A 334 -14.40 28.86 7.69
C PHE A 334 -15.13 27.54 7.37
N ASP A 335 -14.49 26.59 6.66
CA ASP A 335 -15.03 25.23 6.49
C ASP A 335 -15.19 24.51 7.83
N ILE A 336 -14.19 24.64 8.72
CA ILE A 336 -14.25 24.04 10.07
C ILE A 336 -15.36 24.67 10.88
N SER A 337 -15.42 26.01 10.95
CA SER A 337 -16.41 26.72 11.78
C SER A 337 -17.85 26.54 11.24
N ALA A 338 -18.03 26.53 9.93
CA ALA A 338 -19.33 26.26 9.31
C ALA A 338 -19.80 24.82 9.60
N PHE A 339 -18.89 23.84 9.55
CA PHE A 339 -19.21 22.45 9.89
C PHE A 339 -19.59 22.28 11.38
N LEU A 340 -18.86 22.92 12.29
CA LEU A 340 -19.12 22.88 13.73
C LEU A 340 -20.42 23.59 14.10
N GLY A 341 -20.78 24.60 13.35
CA GLY A 341 -21.89 25.49 13.64
C GLY A 341 -21.51 26.58 14.66
N LYS A 342 -22.37 27.61 14.73
CA LYS A 342 -22.14 28.82 15.53
C LYS A 342 -21.91 28.53 17.01
N GLU A 343 -22.81 27.76 17.60
CA GLU A 343 -22.76 27.45 19.03
C GLU A 343 -21.48 26.75 19.46
N GLU A 344 -21.11 25.69 18.75
CA GLU A 344 -19.91 24.92 19.08
C GLU A 344 -18.62 25.71 18.79
N THR A 345 -18.59 26.49 17.73
CA THR A 345 -17.48 27.39 17.41
C THR A 345 -17.24 28.39 18.53
N LEU A 346 -18.29 29.08 19.00
CA LEU A 346 -18.19 30.03 20.10
C LEU A 346 -17.78 29.36 21.42
N ARG A 347 -18.33 28.17 21.70
CA ARG A 347 -17.97 27.38 22.86
C ARG A 347 -16.47 27.06 22.90
N ARG A 348 -15.92 26.61 21.78
CA ARG A 348 -14.47 26.28 21.67
C ARG A 348 -13.59 27.51 21.77
N LEU A 349 -13.97 28.61 21.15
CA LEU A 349 -13.25 29.90 21.28
C LEU A 349 -13.19 30.37 22.73
N ARG A 350 -14.32 30.42 23.43
CA ARG A 350 -14.39 30.86 24.83
C ARG A 350 -13.56 29.96 25.73
N ARG A 351 -13.61 28.65 25.52
CA ARG A 351 -12.77 27.69 26.25
C ARG A 351 -11.27 27.92 26.02
N ALA A 352 -10.84 28.11 24.76
CA ALA A 352 -9.43 28.36 24.45
C ALA A 352 -8.92 29.64 25.14
N ILE A 353 -9.73 30.71 25.16
CA ILE A 353 -9.43 31.94 25.84
C ILE A 353 -9.23 31.74 27.37
N GLU A 354 -10.02 30.84 27.98
CA GLU A 354 -9.90 30.53 29.41
C GLU A 354 -8.65 29.71 29.73
N VAL A 355 -8.32 28.72 28.87
CA VAL A 355 -7.27 27.73 29.13
C VAL A 355 -5.88 28.24 28.71
N LEU A 356 -5.79 29.04 27.65
CA LEU A 356 -4.53 29.49 27.03
C LEU A 356 -4.10 30.90 27.49
N LYS A 357 -4.54 31.32 28.67
CA LYS A 357 -4.16 32.61 29.26
C LYS A 357 -2.65 32.74 29.49
#